data_817b0d0970e7ccc2cca78c1268849a90
#
_entry.id   817b0d0970e7ccc2cca78c1268849a90
#
_cell.length_a   1.000
_cell.length_b   1.000
_cell.length_c   1.000
_cell.angle_alpha   90.00
_cell.angle_beta   90.00
_cell.angle_gamma   90.00
#
_symmetry.space_group_name_H-M   'P 1'
#
loop_
_entity.id
_entity.type
_entity.pdbx_description
1 polymer ?
#
loop_
_entity_poly.entity_id
_entity_poly.type
_entity_poly.pdbx_seq_one_letter_code
_entity_poly.pdbx_strand_id
1 'polypeptide(L)'
;MHILNSKKGTYFVADTLINRHPDTDTLIDIAKLSKKTVEFFNHTPTMAMLSYSNFGSDTEGSPAKVHDAVDYMQKKYPELAIDGEMQVNFALNTKLRDEKYPFTRLKGKEVNTLVFPNLSSANATYQLIQSMSETEVIGPIQMGLNKPIHFTDCEASVRDIVNITAVAVIDLSLIHI
;
A
#
# COMPACT_ATOMS: atom_id res chain seq x y z
N MET A 1 2.99 6.93 -2.24
CA MET A 1 1.94 6.35 -1.36
C MET A 1 0.89 7.40 -1.03
N HIS A 2 -0.37 7.00 -0.91
CA HIS A 2 -1.43 7.81 -0.28
C HIS A 2 -1.93 7.14 1.01
N ILE A 3 -2.37 7.94 1.96
CA ILE A 3 -3.09 7.47 3.15
C ILE A 3 -4.56 7.82 2.95
N LEU A 4 -5.42 6.82 3.10
CA LEU A 4 -6.87 6.96 3.04
C LEU A 4 -7.43 6.84 4.46
N ASN A 5 -7.91 7.95 5.00
CA ASN A 5 -8.46 7.99 6.34
C ASN A 5 -9.99 7.97 6.26
N SER A 6 -10.59 6.85 6.58
CA SER A 6 -12.03 6.58 6.47
C SER A 6 -12.66 6.25 7.81
N LYS A 7 -14.00 6.23 7.86
CA LYS A 7 -14.75 5.78 9.06
C LYS A 7 -14.44 4.32 9.47
N LYS A 8 -13.89 3.52 8.55
CA LYS A 8 -13.51 2.11 8.79
C LYS A 8 -12.06 1.94 9.28
N GLY A 9 -11.26 3.01 9.22
CA GLY A 9 -9.86 2.98 9.60
C GLY A 9 -8.96 3.67 8.58
N THR A 10 -7.66 3.60 8.86
CA THR A 10 -6.60 4.19 8.03
C THR A 10 -6.02 3.12 7.11
N TYR A 11 -5.96 3.40 5.82
CA TYR A 11 -5.40 2.53 4.81
C TYR A 11 -4.25 3.22 4.08
N PHE A 12 -3.18 2.48 3.86
CA PHE A 12 -1.99 2.89 3.11
C PHE A 12 -2.03 2.26 1.73
N VAL A 13 -1.91 3.07 0.68
CA VAL A 13 -2.08 2.64 -0.72
C VAL A 13 -0.83 2.97 -1.52
N ALA A 14 -0.18 1.99 -2.12
CA ALA A 14 1.04 2.11 -2.90
C ALA A 14 1.06 1.16 -4.14
N ASP A 15 1.78 1.45 -5.22
CA ASP A 15 2.31 2.73 -5.61
C ASP A 15 1.28 3.51 -6.44
N THR A 16 1.02 4.75 -6.07
CA THR A 16 -0.07 5.54 -6.65
C THR A 16 0.39 6.58 -7.65
N LEU A 17 1.73 6.76 -7.87
CA LEU A 17 2.24 7.88 -8.65
C LEU A 17 3.47 7.63 -9.53
N ILE A 18 4.32 6.66 -9.21
CA ILE A 18 5.66 6.60 -9.79
C ILE A 18 5.82 5.46 -10.80
N ASN A 19 5.60 4.22 -10.37
CA ASN A 19 5.97 3.05 -11.17
C ASN A 19 4.82 2.61 -12.07
N ARG A 20 4.90 2.92 -13.37
CA ARG A 20 3.84 2.59 -14.34
C ARG A 20 3.61 1.09 -14.46
N HIS A 21 4.69 0.33 -14.63
CA HIS A 21 4.70 -1.11 -14.85
C HIS A 21 5.82 -1.74 -14.03
N PRO A 22 5.69 -1.79 -12.68
CA PRO A 22 6.73 -2.38 -11.85
C PRO A 22 6.91 -3.87 -12.20
N ASP A 23 8.16 -4.31 -12.26
CA ASP A 23 8.51 -5.71 -12.26
C ASP A 23 8.50 -6.29 -10.83
N THR A 24 8.88 -7.54 -10.68
CA THR A 24 8.91 -8.22 -9.37
C THR A 24 9.81 -7.50 -8.38
N ASP A 25 11.03 -7.11 -8.78
CA ASP A 25 11.99 -6.45 -7.91
C ASP A 25 11.49 -5.07 -7.46
N THR A 26 10.91 -4.31 -8.38
CA THR A 26 10.28 -3.02 -8.07
C THR A 26 9.09 -3.19 -7.11
N LEU A 27 8.26 -4.24 -7.27
CA LEU A 27 7.16 -4.53 -6.33
C LEU A 27 7.67 -4.91 -4.94
N ILE A 28 8.78 -5.65 -4.86
CA ILE A 28 9.46 -5.96 -3.60
C ILE A 28 9.92 -4.66 -2.92
N ASP A 29 10.53 -3.74 -3.66
CA ASP A 29 10.99 -2.48 -3.09
C ASP A 29 9.83 -1.56 -2.69
N ILE A 30 8.75 -1.51 -3.45
CA ILE A 30 7.50 -0.82 -3.05
C ILE A 30 6.97 -1.42 -1.74
N ALA A 31 6.93 -2.74 -1.60
CA ALA A 31 6.46 -3.39 -0.37
C ALA A 31 7.37 -3.08 0.83
N LYS A 32 8.69 -3.10 0.67
CA LYS A 32 9.66 -2.74 1.72
C LYS A 32 9.49 -1.28 2.16
N LEU A 33 9.38 -0.36 1.21
CA LEU A 33 9.18 1.06 1.48
C LEU A 33 7.82 1.30 2.16
N SER A 34 6.77 0.61 1.69
CA SER A 34 5.44 0.68 2.30
C SER A 34 5.47 0.22 3.75
N LYS A 35 6.13 -0.91 4.05
CA LYS A 35 6.34 -1.39 5.41
C LYS A 35 6.95 -0.29 6.30
N LYS A 36 8.08 0.28 5.87
CA LYS A 36 8.77 1.35 6.62
C LYS A 36 7.88 2.57 6.85
N THR A 37 7.14 2.98 5.82
CA THR A 37 6.27 4.17 5.91
C THR A 37 5.08 3.92 6.85
N VAL A 38 4.49 2.73 6.84
CA VAL A 38 3.40 2.37 7.77
C VAL A 38 3.91 2.37 9.22
N GLU A 39 5.08 1.80 9.46
CA GLU A 39 5.75 1.81 10.77
C GLU A 39 6.11 3.24 11.22
N PHE A 40 6.55 4.09 10.29
CA PHE A 40 6.80 5.51 10.53
C PHE A 40 5.56 6.26 11.07
N PHE A 41 4.37 5.91 10.60
CA PHE A 41 3.10 6.43 11.12
C PHE A 41 2.57 5.69 12.36
N ASN A 42 3.41 4.92 13.06
CA ASN A 42 3.08 4.14 14.24
C ASN A 42 1.96 3.10 14.03
N HIS A 43 1.85 2.55 12.81
CA HIS A 43 0.97 1.44 12.50
C HIS A 43 1.75 0.15 12.30
N THR A 44 1.17 -0.98 12.70
CA THR A 44 1.70 -2.29 12.35
C THR A 44 1.26 -2.65 10.94
N PRO A 45 2.18 -2.87 9.98
CA PRO A 45 1.81 -3.18 8.61
C PRO A 45 1.16 -4.56 8.50
N THR A 46 -0.03 -4.60 7.93
CA THR A 46 -0.75 -5.80 7.51
C THR A 46 -1.05 -5.63 6.03
N MET A 47 -0.29 -6.31 5.17
CA MET A 47 -0.13 -5.95 3.77
C MET A 47 -0.80 -6.96 2.85
N ALA A 48 -1.62 -6.47 1.92
CA ALA A 48 -2.14 -7.26 0.80
C ALA A 48 -1.50 -6.79 -0.51
N MET A 49 -0.87 -7.72 -1.22
CA MET A 49 -0.38 -7.52 -2.57
C MET A 49 -1.51 -7.83 -3.56
N LEU A 50 -1.95 -6.81 -4.28
CA LEU A 50 -3.19 -6.87 -5.04
C LEU A 50 -3.02 -7.37 -6.46
N SER A 51 -4.04 -8.07 -6.94
CA SER A 51 -4.20 -8.51 -8.33
C SER A 51 -5.68 -8.69 -8.66
N TYR A 52 -5.99 -9.01 -9.93
CA TYR A 52 -7.28 -9.55 -10.33
C TYR A 52 -7.40 -11.06 -10.07
N SER A 53 -6.29 -11.73 -9.79
CA SER A 53 -6.15 -13.14 -9.43
C SER A 53 -6.13 -13.33 -7.92
N ASN A 54 -6.33 -14.55 -7.45
CA ASN A 54 -6.21 -14.92 -6.04
C ASN A 54 -5.34 -16.18 -5.90
N PHE A 55 -4.21 -16.06 -5.20
CA PHE A 55 -3.37 -17.19 -4.75
C PHE A 55 -3.07 -18.23 -5.85
N GLY A 56 -2.60 -17.76 -7.01
CA GLY A 56 -2.21 -18.62 -8.13
C GLY A 56 -3.38 -19.06 -9.03
N SER A 57 -4.56 -18.41 -8.97
CA SER A 57 -5.64 -18.70 -9.90
C SER A 57 -5.31 -18.30 -11.35
N ASP A 58 -4.33 -17.41 -11.53
CA ASP A 58 -3.67 -17.11 -12.80
C ASP A 58 -2.16 -17.02 -12.53
N THR A 59 -1.38 -17.75 -13.34
CA THR A 59 0.07 -17.90 -13.15
C THR A 59 0.90 -17.16 -14.20
N GLU A 60 0.26 -16.32 -15.02
CA GLU A 60 0.93 -15.56 -16.07
C GLU A 60 0.88 -14.06 -15.82
N GLY A 61 1.80 -13.30 -16.43
CA GLY A 61 1.79 -11.86 -16.50
C GLY A 61 1.81 -11.15 -15.13
N SER A 62 0.82 -10.31 -14.89
CA SER A 62 0.77 -9.48 -13.68
C SER A 62 0.58 -10.28 -12.37
N PRO A 63 -0.28 -11.31 -12.30
CA PRO A 63 -0.40 -12.16 -11.12
C PRO A 63 0.90 -12.85 -10.74
N ALA A 64 1.62 -13.43 -11.69
CA ALA A 64 2.88 -14.15 -11.44
C ALA A 64 3.92 -13.25 -10.77
N LYS A 65 4.15 -12.02 -11.29
CA LYS A 65 5.12 -11.10 -10.68
C LYS A 65 4.74 -10.68 -9.26
N VAL A 66 3.44 -10.54 -8.98
CA VAL A 66 2.96 -10.21 -7.62
C VAL A 66 3.17 -11.39 -6.69
N HIS A 67 2.87 -12.60 -7.16
CA HIS A 67 3.12 -13.84 -6.41
C HIS A 67 4.59 -13.99 -6.03
N ASP A 68 5.50 -13.82 -7.00
CA ASP A 68 6.95 -13.90 -6.78
C ASP A 68 7.43 -12.84 -5.76
N ALA A 69 6.87 -11.63 -5.82
CA ALA A 69 7.19 -10.58 -4.85
C ALA A 69 6.71 -10.95 -3.44
N VAL A 70 5.52 -11.52 -3.30
CA VAL A 70 5.00 -12.03 -2.01
C VAL A 70 5.90 -13.13 -1.46
N ASP A 71 6.25 -14.09 -2.28
CA ASP A 71 7.12 -15.21 -1.92
C ASP A 71 8.47 -14.73 -1.39
N TYR A 72 9.09 -13.77 -2.08
CA TYR A 72 10.33 -13.14 -1.61
C TYR A 72 10.14 -12.45 -0.27
N MET A 73 9.12 -11.61 -0.12
CA MET A 73 8.85 -10.86 1.09
C MET A 73 8.58 -11.79 2.28
N GLN A 74 7.84 -12.86 2.09
CA GLN A 74 7.54 -13.84 3.12
C GLN A 74 8.77 -14.63 3.59
N LYS A 75 9.70 -14.92 2.67
CA LYS A 75 10.97 -15.58 2.99
C LYS A 75 11.93 -14.66 3.72
N LYS A 76 11.99 -13.39 3.29
CA LYS A 76 12.92 -12.39 3.85
C LYS A 76 12.43 -11.80 5.17
N TYR A 77 11.12 -11.67 5.36
CA TYR A 77 10.47 -11.07 6.52
C TYR A 77 9.37 -12.01 7.05
N PRO A 78 9.74 -13.16 7.68
CA PRO A 78 8.77 -14.18 8.08
C PRO A 78 7.75 -13.68 9.14
N GLU A 79 8.11 -12.65 9.90
CA GLU A 79 7.25 -12.00 10.90
C GLU A 79 6.25 -11.01 10.30
N LEU A 80 6.48 -10.55 9.07
CA LEU A 80 5.61 -9.57 8.42
C LEU A 80 4.30 -10.22 7.99
N ALA A 81 3.20 -9.61 8.40
CA ALA A 81 1.88 -9.99 7.92
C ALA A 81 1.68 -9.48 6.47
N ILE A 82 2.15 -10.24 5.50
CA ILE A 82 2.01 -9.97 4.06
C ILE A 82 1.54 -11.22 3.34
N ASP A 83 0.59 -11.04 2.40
CA ASP A 83 0.09 -12.13 1.57
C ASP A 83 -0.51 -11.62 0.25
N GLY A 84 -0.75 -12.51 -0.68
CA GLY A 84 -1.28 -12.28 -2.04
C GLY A 84 -0.69 -13.32 -3.02
N GLU A 85 -0.93 -13.17 -4.29
CA GLU A 85 -1.76 -12.08 -4.86
C GLU A 85 -3.23 -12.31 -4.51
N MET A 86 -3.97 -11.22 -4.29
CA MET A 86 -5.40 -11.31 -4.02
C MET A 86 -6.19 -10.10 -4.54
N GLN A 87 -7.48 -10.31 -4.78
CA GLN A 87 -8.40 -9.25 -5.13
C GLN A 87 -8.75 -8.37 -3.92
N VAL A 88 -9.08 -7.11 -4.18
CA VAL A 88 -9.40 -6.09 -3.16
C VAL A 88 -10.51 -6.54 -2.19
N ASN A 89 -11.56 -7.22 -2.69
CA ASN A 89 -12.64 -7.71 -1.86
C ASN A 89 -12.18 -8.73 -0.79
N PHE A 90 -11.20 -9.58 -1.12
CA PHE A 90 -10.61 -10.51 -0.15
C PHE A 90 -9.63 -9.78 0.78
N ALA A 91 -8.89 -8.80 0.28
CA ALA A 91 -8.01 -7.99 1.12
C ALA A 91 -8.80 -7.27 2.23
N LEU A 92 -9.92 -6.64 1.88
CA LEU A 92 -10.69 -5.78 2.79
C LEU A 92 -11.83 -6.49 3.56
N ASN A 93 -12.11 -7.76 3.26
CA ASN A 93 -13.12 -8.56 3.96
C ASN A 93 -12.45 -9.77 4.62
N THR A 94 -12.02 -9.59 5.86
CA THR A 94 -11.32 -10.60 6.67
C THR A 94 -12.11 -11.91 6.74
N LYS A 95 -13.43 -11.84 7.01
CA LYS A 95 -14.27 -13.03 7.14
C LYS A 95 -14.34 -13.81 5.81
N LEU A 96 -14.60 -13.13 4.70
CA LEU A 96 -14.66 -13.75 3.38
C LEU A 96 -13.32 -14.38 2.97
N ARG A 97 -12.21 -13.66 3.22
CA ARG A 97 -10.87 -14.16 2.95
C ARG A 97 -10.56 -15.42 3.74
N ASP A 98 -10.77 -15.37 5.05
CA ASP A 98 -10.42 -16.46 5.96
C ASP A 98 -11.27 -17.71 5.72
N GLU A 99 -12.50 -17.55 5.26
CA GLU A 99 -13.38 -18.65 4.86
C GLU A 99 -12.93 -19.30 3.55
N LYS A 100 -12.60 -18.50 2.53
CA LYS A 100 -12.23 -18.99 1.19
C LYS A 100 -10.77 -19.43 1.10
N TYR A 101 -9.88 -18.77 1.83
CA TYR A 101 -8.43 -19.02 1.81
C TYR A 101 -7.90 -19.20 3.24
N PRO A 102 -8.27 -20.31 3.94
CA PRO A 102 -7.91 -20.51 5.35
C PRO A 102 -6.41 -20.66 5.61
N PHE A 103 -5.62 -20.84 4.55
CA PHE A 103 -4.16 -20.93 4.58
C PHE A 103 -3.46 -19.57 4.56
N THR A 104 -4.20 -18.47 4.33
CA THR A 104 -3.59 -17.12 4.26
C THR A 104 -2.83 -16.75 5.52
N ARG A 105 -1.69 -16.09 5.37
CA ARG A 105 -0.92 -15.52 6.49
C ARG A 105 -1.62 -14.32 7.15
N LEU A 106 -2.64 -13.77 6.51
CA LEU A 106 -3.46 -12.68 7.04
C LEU A 106 -4.68 -13.14 7.84
N LYS A 107 -4.77 -14.44 8.13
CA LYS A 107 -5.92 -15.01 8.86
C LYS A 107 -6.17 -14.28 10.18
N GLY A 108 -7.40 -13.81 10.38
CA GLY A 108 -7.82 -13.05 11.57
C GLY A 108 -7.26 -11.61 11.65
N LYS A 109 -6.52 -11.14 10.65
CA LYS A 109 -5.92 -9.80 10.64
C LYS A 109 -6.66 -8.89 9.68
N GLU A 110 -6.88 -7.66 10.07
CA GLU A 110 -7.39 -6.60 9.19
C GLU A 110 -6.25 -6.00 8.38
N VAL A 111 -6.41 -5.98 7.06
CA VAL A 111 -5.42 -5.35 6.15
C VAL A 111 -5.54 -3.85 6.26
N ASN A 112 -4.39 -3.19 6.41
CA ASN A 112 -4.28 -1.73 6.40
C ASN A 112 -3.38 -1.21 5.29
N THR A 113 -2.66 -2.08 4.58
CA THR A 113 -1.71 -1.69 3.53
C THR A 113 -2.02 -2.44 2.24
N LEU A 114 -2.29 -1.70 1.18
CA LEU A 114 -2.63 -2.22 -0.14
C LEU A 114 -1.53 -1.85 -1.13
N VAL A 115 -0.87 -2.86 -1.71
CA VAL A 115 0.14 -2.67 -2.76
C VAL A 115 -0.44 -3.11 -4.09
N PHE A 116 -0.47 -2.19 -5.04
CA PHE A 116 -1.07 -2.40 -6.35
C PHE A 116 -0.06 -2.91 -7.38
N PRO A 117 -0.51 -3.71 -8.37
CA PRO A 117 0.38 -4.33 -9.36
C PRO A 117 0.88 -3.35 -10.43
N ASN A 118 0.28 -2.18 -10.55
CA ASN A 118 0.65 -1.14 -11.52
C ASN A 118 0.00 0.21 -11.17
N LEU A 119 0.53 1.28 -11.77
CA LEU A 119 0.08 2.65 -11.54
C LEU A 119 -1.38 2.87 -11.92
N SER A 120 -1.84 2.30 -13.04
CA SER A 120 -3.20 2.55 -13.54
C SER A 120 -4.25 2.06 -12.55
N SER A 121 -4.07 0.86 -11.97
CA SER A 121 -4.99 0.31 -10.98
C SER A 121 -4.97 1.11 -9.66
N ALA A 122 -3.79 1.49 -9.18
CA ALA A 122 -3.65 2.25 -7.95
C ALA A 122 -4.22 3.66 -8.07
N ASN A 123 -3.84 4.38 -9.14
CA ASN A 123 -4.28 5.75 -9.40
C ASN A 123 -5.81 5.83 -9.57
N ALA A 124 -6.39 4.99 -10.43
CA ALA A 124 -7.84 4.95 -10.62
C ALA A 124 -8.58 4.63 -9.31
N THR A 125 -8.05 3.72 -8.49
CA THR A 125 -8.70 3.32 -7.25
C THR A 125 -8.73 4.44 -6.22
N TYR A 126 -7.60 5.10 -5.92
CA TYR A 126 -7.62 6.16 -4.91
C TYR A 126 -8.44 7.36 -5.36
N GLN A 127 -8.37 7.75 -6.64
CA GLN A 127 -9.20 8.82 -7.19
C GLN A 127 -10.69 8.50 -7.14
N LEU A 128 -11.07 7.25 -7.44
CA LEU A 128 -12.47 6.80 -7.32
C LEU A 128 -12.97 6.92 -5.88
N ILE A 129 -12.16 6.47 -4.90
CA ILE A 129 -12.49 6.58 -3.48
C ILE A 129 -12.62 8.05 -3.07
N GLN A 130 -11.68 8.90 -3.47
CA GLN A 130 -11.69 10.33 -3.18
C GLN A 130 -12.94 11.03 -3.76
N SER A 131 -13.36 10.63 -4.96
CA SER A 131 -14.49 11.25 -5.65
C SER A 131 -15.86 10.78 -5.13
N MET A 132 -15.94 9.55 -4.59
CA MET A 132 -17.22 8.91 -4.23
C MET A 132 -17.48 8.82 -2.73
N SER A 133 -16.49 9.11 -1.89
CA SER A 133 -16.63 8.95 -0.45
C SER A 133 -16.15 10.17 0.33
N GLU A 134 -16.56 10.27 1.60
CA GLU A 134 -16.04 11.25 2.57
C GLU A 134 -14.66 10.88 3.12
N THR A 135 -13.90 10.04 2.39
CA THR A 135 -12.58 9.60 2.81
C THR A 135 -11.57 10.74 2.64
N GLU A 136 -10.89 11.07 3.72
CA GLU A 136 -9.76 12.00 3.65
C GLU A 136 -8.58 11.29 3.00
N VAL A 137 -7.98 11.93 2.00
CA VAL A 137 -6.80 11.45 1.29
C VAL A 137 -5.61 12.32 1.67
N ILE A 138 -4.57 11.74 2.24
CA ILE A 138 -3.31 12.44 2.58
C ILE A 138 -2.23 11.92 1.65
N GLY A 139 -1.54 12.81 0.99
CA GLY A 139 -0.48 12.49 0.04
C GLY A 139 -0.46 13.44 -1.15
N PRO A 140 0.42 13.15 -2.10
CA PRO A 140 1.30 11.98 -2.21
C PRO A 140 2.50 12.03 -1.24
N ILE A 141 2.71 10.94 -0.52
CA ILE A 141 3.90 10.76 0.32
C ILE A 141 4.97 10.08 -0.52
N GLN A 142 6.07 10.78 -0.76
CA GLN A 142 7.22 10.24 -1.47
C GLN A 142 8.04 9.35 -0.54
N MET A 143 8.38 8.14 -1.01
CA MET A 143 9.17 7.17 -0.28
C MET A 143 10.49 6.88 -1.00
N GLY A 144 11.50 6.41 -0.26
CA GLY A 144 12.74 5.87 -0.83
C GLY A 144 13.76 6.90 -1.29
N LEU A 145 13.64 8.17 -0.89
CA LEU A 145 14.65 9.19 -1.12
C LEU A 145 15.61 9.28 0.08
N ASN A 146 16.84 9.71 -0.18
CA ASN A 146 17.86 9.90 0.85
C ASN A 146 17.59 11.14 1.75
N LYS A 147 16.72 12.03 1.29
CA LYS A 147 16.26 13.21 2.04
C LYS A 147 14.75 13.38 1.85
N PRO A 148 14.05 13.95 2.83
CA PRO A 148 12.62 14.21 2.73
C PRO A 148 12.34 15.19 1.59
N ILE A 149 11.63 14.72 0.59
CA ILE A 149 11.10 15.55 -0.50
C ILE A 149 9.68 15.05 -0.75
N HIS A 150 8.72 15.93 -0.57
CA HIS A 150 7.32 15.63 -0.82
C HIS A 150 6.76 16.57 -1.87
N PHE A 151 5.76 16.11 -2.58
CA PHE A 151 5.10 16.86 -3.65
C PHE A 151 3.67 17.17 -3.24
N THR A 152 3.15 18.26 -3.74
CA THR A 152 1.73 18.58 -3.67
C THR A 152 1.23 19.00 -5.04
N ASP A 153 -0.06 18.84 -5.29
CA ASP A 153 -0.69 19.30 -6.53
C ASP A 153 -0.80 20.83 -6.54
N CYS A 154 -0.84 21.42 -7.73
CA CYS A 154 -1.08 22.86 -7.90
C CYS A 154 -2.49 23.27 -7.43
N GLU A 155 -3.43 22.31 -7.40
CA GLU A 155 -4.81 22.49 -6.92
C GLU A 155 -5.00 22.10 -5.45
N ALA A 156 -3.90 21.81 -4.72
CA ALA A 156 -3.95 21.38 -3.33
C ALA A 156 -4.63 22.41 -2.42
N SER A 157 -5.52 21.93 -1.56
CA SER A 157 -6.14 22.74 -0.54
C SER A 157 -5.12 23.14 0.55
N VAL A 158 -5.46 24.16 1.34
CA VAL A 158 -4.65 24.56 2.51
C VAL A 158 -4.43 23.38 3.45
N ARG A 159 -5.43 22.52 3.62
CA ARG A 159 -5.34 21.31 4.44
C ARG A 159 -4.33 20.31 3.91
N ASP A 160 -4.30 20.10 2.59
CA ASP A 160 -3.34 19.20 1.96
C ASP A 160 -1.91 19.70 2.14
N ILE A 161 -1.70 21.01 1.99
CA ILE A 161 -0.39 21.65 2.22
C ILE A 161 0.05 21.50 3.67
N VAL A 162 -0.84 21.72 4.64
CA VAL A 162 -0.55 21.53 6.07
C VAL A 162 -0.21 20.07 6.36
N ASN A 163 -1.00 19.12 5.85
CA ASN A 163 -0.78 17.70 6.07
C ASN A 163 0.57 17.24 5.50
N ILE A 164 0.90 17.61 4.26
CA ILE A 164 2.16 17.19 3.65
C ILE A 164 3.37 17.88 4.30
N THR A 165 3.21 19.11 4.77
CA THR A 165 4.24 19.83 5.54
C THR A 165 4.51 19.12 6.86
N ALA A 166 3.48 18.71 7.58
CA ALA A 166 3.63 17.95 8.82
C ALA A 166 4.36 16.62 8.59
N VAL A 167 4.01 15.90 7.52
CA VAL A 167 4.72 14.67 7.10
C VAL A 167 6.20 14.96 6.84
N ALA A 168 6.52 16.02 6.10
CA ALA A 168 7.90 16.40 5.77
C ALA A 168 8.72 16.76 7.02
N VAL A 169 8.13 17.45 7.99
CA VAL A 169 8.79 17.79 9.26
C VAL A 169 9.09 16.55 10.09
N ILE A 170 8.15 15.61 10.18
CA ILE A 170 8.36 14.36 10.91
C ILE A 170 9.44 13.51 10.21
N ASP A 171 9.38 13.39 8.88
CA ASP A 171 10.36 12.65 8.08
C ASP A 171 11.78 13.24 8.25
N LEU A 172 11.91 14.57 8.28
CA LEU A 172 13.17 15.25 8.54
C LEU A 172 13.71 14.97 9.95
N SER A 173 12.83 14.89 10.96
CA SER A 173 13.23 14.66 12.34
C SER A 173 13.91 13.31 12.57
N LEU A 174 13.59 12.31 11.75
CA LEU A 174 14.18 10.96 11.85
C LEU A 174 15.57 10.84 11.21
N ILE A 175 15.98 11.80 10.39
CA ILE A 175 17.32 11.81 9.78
C ILE A 175 18.36 12.36 10.78
N HIS A 176 17.93 13.05 11.81
CA HIS A 176 18.80 13.70 12.80
C HIS A 176 18.90 12.95 14.14
N ILE A 177 18.35 11.72 14.20
CA ILE A 177 18.50 10.79 15.33
C ILE A 177 19.39 9.63 14.91
#